data_a76452eb4d85403031aeb355934df1ee
#
_entry.id   a76452eb4d85403031aeb355934df1ee
#
_cell.length_a   1.000
_cell.length_b   1.000
_cell.length_c   1.000
_cell.angle_alpha   90.00
_cell.angle_beta   90.00
_cell.angle_gamma   90.00
#
_symmetry.space_group_name_H-M   'P 1'
#
loop_
_entity.id
_entity.type
_entity.pdbx_description
1 polymer ?
#
loop_
_entity_poly.entity_id
_entity_poly.type
_entity_poly.pdbx_seq_one_letter_code
_entity_poly.pdbx_strand_id
1 'polypeptide(L)'
;MSDAKSVHLRVPTGGEKITIADGKLRVPDQPIVPFIEGDGTGRDIWRASVRVLDAAVQKAYAGKRKIHWMEVFAGEKANKLYNSWLPDETVTACRDYLISIKGPLTTPVGGGIRSLNVALRQLLDLYVCLRPVRWFKGVPSPVKAPEKVDMVIFRENTEDIYAGIEFEAGSADARKFLDLFKQNFPKQFA
;
A
#
# COMPACT_ATOMS: atom_id res chain seq x y z
N MET A 1 14.65 21.65 -7.76
CA MET A 1 13.88 20.99 -6.68
C MET A 1 14.93 20.50 -5.69
N SER A 2 14.96 21.07 -4.49
CA SER A 2 16.03 20.88 -3.51
C SER A 2 16.05 19.44 -3.01
N ASP A 3 17.21 18.80 -3.09
CA ASP A 3 17.55 17.56 -2.37
C ASP A 3 17.49 17.82 -0.85
N ALA A 4 16.30 17.89 -0.29
CA ALA A 4 16.13 17.79 1.14
C ALA A 4 16.52 16.36 1.52
N LYS A 5 17.76 16.19 2.02
CA LYS A 5 18.22 14.91 2.56
C LYS A 5 17.20 14.42 3.57
N SER A 6 16.59 13.26 3.31
CA SER A 6 15.73 12.56 4.26
C SER A 6 16.46 12.43 5.59
N VAL A 7 15.84 12.92 6.67
CA VAL A 7 16.45 12.95 8.00
C VAL A 7 16.44 11.56 8.65
N HIS A 8 15.46 10.71 8.29
CA HIS A 8 15.23 9.43 8.95
C HIS A 8 15.32 8.22 8.02
N LEU A 9 15.14 8.40 6.70
CA LEU A 9 15.22 7.31 5.74
C LEU A 9 16.68 6.87 5.55
N ARG A 10 16.96 5.60 5.77
CA ARG A 10 18.27 5.00 5.58
C ARG A 10 18.26 3.97 4.49
N VAL A 11 18.89 4.28 3.37
CA VAL A 11 19.07 3.31 2.28
C VAL A 11 20.16 2.32 2.67
N PRO A 12 19.90 0.99 2.58
CA PRO A 12 20.92 -0.03 2.85
C PRO A 12 22.12 0.09 1.90
N THR A 13 23.32 -0.11 2.43
CA THR A 13 24.59 0.07 1.67
C THR A 13 24.96 -1.09 0.76
N GLY A 14 24.22 -2.19 0.75
CA GLY A 14 24.62 -3.41 0.04
C GLY A 14 23.63 -3.89 -1.05
N GLY A 15 22.56 -3.15 -1.28
CA GLY A 15 21.51 -3.56 -2.22
C GLY A 15 21.38 -2.64 -3.42
N GLU A 16 20.59 -3.09 -4.38
CA GLU A 16 20.30 -2.36 -5.61
C GLU A 16 18.80 -2.19 -5.82
N LYS A 17 18.38 -1.12 -6.51
CA LYS A 17 16.97 -0.91 -6.88
C LYS A 17 16.50 -1.94 -7.91
N ILE A 18 15.27 -2.42 -7.73
CA ILE A 18 14.54 -3.09 -8.79
C ILE A 18 14.17 -2.03 -9.83
N THR A 19 14.33 -2.35 -11.12
CA THR A 19 14.07 -1.40 -12.23
C THR A 19 13.18 -2.01 -13.30
N ILE A 20 12.60 -1.16 -14.14
CA ILE A 20 11.91 -1.57 -15.37
C ILE A 20 12.71 -1.05 -16.54
N ALA A 21 13.08 -1.95 -17.46
CA ALA A 21 13.71 -1.63 -18.72
C ALA A 21 13.02 -2.39 -19.86
N ASP A 22 12.66 -1.70 -20.92
CA ASP A 22 11.95 -2.27 -22.09
C ASP A 22 10.64 -2.99 -21.68
N GLY A 23 9.90 -2.42 -20.72
CA GLY A 23 8.65 -3.00 -20.20
C GLY A 23 8.84 -4.27 -19.35
N LYS A 24 10.07 -4.65 -19.01
CA LYS A 24 10.38 -5.84 -18.20
C LYS A 24 11.01 -5.47 -16.88
N LEU A 25 10.55 -6.14 -15.85
CA LEU A 25 11.11 -5.99 -14.51
C LEU A 25 12.51 -6.62 -14.46
N ARG A 26 13.48 -5.86 -13.96
CA ARG A 26 14.86 -6.33 -13.68
C ARG A 26 15.07 -6.36 -12.18
N VAL A 27 15.21 -7.57 -11.65
CA VAL A 27 15.41 -7.81 -10.23
C VAL A 27 16.86 -8.22 -10.00
N PRO A 28 17.66 -7.41 -9.29
CA PRO A 28 19.05 -7.75 -8.96
C PRO A 28 19.11 -8.92 -7.97
N ASP A 29 20.27 -9.51 -7.79
CA ASP A 29 20.46 -10.59 -6.82
C ASP A 29 20.35 -10.10 -5.37
N GLN A 30 20.55 -8.81 -5.15
CA GLN A 30 20.45 -8.15 -3.85
C GLN A 30 19.49 -6.94 -3.91
N PRO A 31 18.17 -7.19 -4.10
CA PRO A 31 17.23 -6.10 -4.22
C PRO A 31 17.02 -5.36 -2.89
N ILE A 32 16.86 -4.04 -2.96
CA ILE A 32 16.34 -3.25 -1.86
C ILE A 32 14.82 -3.27 -1.93
N VAL A 33 14.16 -3.66 -0.84
CA VAL A 33 12.71 -3.67 -0.73
C VAL A 33 12.29 -2.78 0.45
N PRO A 34 11.62 -1.65 0.19
CA PRO A 34 11.05 -0.83 1.23
C PRO A 34 9.98 -1.60 2.02
N PHE A 35 9.90 -1.33 3.33
CA PHE A 35 8.80 -1.84 4.13
C PHE A 35 8.29 -0.80 5.12
N ILE A 36 6.99 -0.83 5.37
CA ILE A 36 6.31 -0.12 6.44
C ILE A 36 5.95 -1.17 7.50
N GLU A 37 6.54 -1.04 8.69
CA GLU A 37 6.26 -1.95 9.81
C GLU A 37 4.77 -1.91 10.19
N GLY A 38 4.20 -0.72 10.20
CA GLY A 38 2.78 -0.50 10.52
C GLY A 38 2.51 -0.29 12.00
N ASP A 39 1.21 -0.16 12.30
CA ASP A 39 0.71 0.15 13.63
C ASP A 39 0.19 -1.10 14.35
N GLY A 40 -0.03 -1.00 15.66
CA GLY A 40 -0.60 -2.07 16.47
C GLY A 40 0.20 -3.37 16.37
N THR A 41 -0.42 -4.42 15.85
CA THR A 41 0.20 -5.75 15.64
C THR A 41 1.25 -5.78 14.52
N GLY A 42 1.40 -4.69 13.76
CA GLY A 42 2.32 -4.60 12.62
C GLY A 42 3.76 -4.97 12.95
N ARG A 43 4.26 -4.49 14.08
CA ARG A 43 5.60 -4.82 14.58
C ARG A 43 5.80 -6.33 14.79
N ASP A 44 4.85 -7.02 15.40
CA ASP A 44 4.94 -8.44 15.67
C ASP A 44 4.85 -9.26 14.38
N ILE A 45 3.93 -8.87 13.50
CA ILE A 45 3.77 -9.46 12.16
C ILE A 45 5.06 -9.29 11.36
N TRP A 46 5.62 -8.09 11.31
CA TRP A 46 6.85 -7.82 10.56
C TRP A 46 8.03 -8.64 11.09
N ARG A 47 8.23 -8.66 12.40
CA ARG A 47 9.31 -9.43 13.04
C ARG A 47 9.24 -10.93 12.73
N ALA A 48 8.04 -11.49 12.64
CA ALA A 48 7.84 -12.88 12.23
C ALA A 48 8.06 -13.06 10.71
N SER A 49 7.49 -12.15 9.91
CA SER A 49 7.52 -12.25 8.44
C SER A 49 8.92 -12.12 7.86
N VAL A 50 9.74 -11.18 8.33
CA VAL A 50 11.10 -10.98 7.82
C VAL A 50 11.96 -12.24 8.00
N ARG A 51 11.81 -12.93 9.12
CA ARG A 51 12.53 -14.19 9.37
C ARG A 51 12.14 -15.29 8.40
N VAL A 52 10.86 -15.39 8.08
CA VAL A 52 10.34 -16.38 7.12
C VAL A 52 10.81 -16.04 5.70
N LEU A 53 10.72 -14.77 5.31
CA LEU A 53 11.12 -14.30 3.98
C LEU A 53 12.63 -14.51 3.76
N ASP A 54 13.46 -14.12 4.73
CA ASP A 54 14.91 -14.30 4.65
C ASP A 54 15.30 -15.78 4.57
N ALA A 55 14.68 -16.63 5.39
CA ALA A 55 14.92 -18.09 5.36
C ALA A 55 14.47 -18.72 4.04
N ALA A 56 13.34 -18.27 3.48
CA ALA A 56 12.84 -18.75 2.19
C ALA A 56 13.79 -18.38 1.05
N VAL A 57 14.26 -17.13 1.01
CA VAL A 57 15.24 -16.66 0.02
C VAL A 57 16.56 -17.41 0.15
N GLN A 58 17.06 -17.55 1.37
CA GLN A 58 18.28 -18.33 1.64
C GLN A 58 18.15 -19.77 1.14
N LYS A 59 17.03 -20.44 1.42
CA LYS A 59 16.78 -21.81 0.98
C LYS A 59 16.62 -21.92 -0.54
N ALA A 60 15.86 -21.01 -1.15
CA ALA A 60 15.56 -21.08 -2.58
C ALA A 60 16.78 -20.80 -3.45
N TYR A 61 17.68 -19.92 -3.01
CA TYR A 61 18.82 -19.46 -3.81
C TYR A 61 20.17 -19.88 -3.25
N ALA A 62 20.22 -20.75 -2.24
CA ALA A 62 21.45 -21.27 -1.63
C ALA A 62 22.45 -20.15 -1.25
N GLY A 63 21.96 -19.03 -0.73
CA GLY A 63 22.76 -17.89 -0.32
C GLY A 63 23.22 -16.95 -1.43
N LYS A 64 22.91 -17.23 -2.71
CA LYS A 64 23.29 -16.37 -3.83
C LYS A 64 22.49 -15.06 -3.88
N ARG A 65 21.30 -15.01 -3.29
CA ARG A 65 20.43 -13.85 -3.23
C ARG A 65 20.11 -13.46 -1.80
N LYS A 66 19.89 -12.15 -1.59
CA LYS A 66 19.53 -11.58 -0.30
C LYS A 66 18.68 -10.34 -0.50
N ILE A 67 17.58 -10.19 0.25
CA ILE A 67 16.80 -8.96 0.27
C ILE A 67 17.45 -7.98 1.26
N HIS A 68 17.62 -6.73 0.82
CA HIS A 68 18.02 -5.62 1.68
C HIS A 68 16.76 -4.82 2.06
N TRP A 69 16.36 -4.96 3.30
CA TRP A 69 15.17 -4.32 3.83
C TRP A 69 15.44 -2.85 4.15
N MET A 70 14.57 -1.96 3.64
CA MET A 70 14.65 -0.52 3.87
C MET A 70 13.38 -0.06 4.59
N GLU A 71 13.49 0.33 5.86
CA GLU A 71 12.33 0.85 6.58
C GLU A 71 11.94 2.23 6.05
N VAL A 72 10.65 2.38 5.71
CA VAL A 72 9.99 3.64 5.39
C VAL A 72 8.79 3.81 6.32
N PHE A 73 8.41 5.05 6.61
CA PHE A 73 7.55 5.34 7.74
C PHE A 73 6.16 5.79 7.33
N ALA A 74 5.12 5.18 7.91
CA ALA A 74 3.73 5.62 7.84
C ALA A 74 3.04 5.28 9.17
N GLY A 75 1.89 5.92 9.43
CA GLY A 75 1.10 5.70 10.64
C GLY A 75 1.68 6.38 11.88
N GLU A 76 1.48 5.78 13.05
CA GLU A 76 1.87 6.37 14.34
C GLU A 76 3.38 6.63 14.45
N LYS A 77 4.21 5.72 13.91
CA LYS A 77 5.67 5.88 13.93
C LYS A 77 6.10 7.07 13.09
N ALA A 78 5.50 7.25 11.92
CA ALA A 78 5.75 8.41 11.08
C ALA A 78 5.31 9.71 11.74
N ASN A 79 4.12 9.72 12.36
CA ASN A 79 3.62 10.90 13.04
C ASN A 79 4.54 11.35 14.18
N LYS A 80 5.11 10.42 14.93
CA LYS A 80 6.07 10.72 15.99
C LYS A 80 7.41 11.29 15.47
N LEU A 81 7.87 10.83 14.30
CA LEU A 81 9.18 11.21 13.74
C LEU A 81 9.11 12.48 12.88
N TYR A 82 8.02 12.65 12.14
CA TYR A 82 7.88 13.67 11.08
C TYR A 82 6.76 14.67 11.35
N ASN A 83 5.95 14.47 12.40
CA ASN A 83 4.69 15.19 12.58
C ASN A 83 3.76 15.05 11.33
N SER A 84 3.84 13.92 10.66
CA SER A 84 3.06 13.56 9.47
C SER A 84 2.74 12.07 9.50
N TRP A 85 1.49 11.71 9.26
CA TRP A 85 1.05 10.31 9.21
C TRP A 85 1.52 9.56 7.96
N LEU A 86 1.79 10.27 6.89
CA LEU A 86 2.30 9.73 5.63
C LEU A 86 3.27 10.74 4.99
N PRO A 87 4.57 10.68 5.31
CA PRO A 87 5.57 11.54 4.72
C PRO A 87 5.71 11.34 3.21
N ASP A 88 5.93 12.40 2.46
CA ASP A 88 6.14 12.36 1.00
C ASP A 88 7.33 11.46 0.61
N GLU A 89 8.37 11.41 1.43
CA GLU A 89 9.53 10.54 1.19
C GLU A 89 9.16 9.05 1.20
N THR A 90 8.16 8.65 2.01
CA THR A 90 7.66 7.28 2.02
C THR A 90 6.95 6.94 0.71
N VAL A 91 6.10 7.84 0.23
CA VAL A 91 5.40 7.67 -1.07
C VAL A 91 6.42 7.62 -2.20
N THR A 92 7.40 8.52 -2.18
CA THR A 92 8.49 8.56 -3.17
C THR A 92 9.31 7.28 -3.15
N ALA A 93 9.68 6.77 -1.95
CA ALA A 93 10.41 5.52 -1.84
C ALA A 93 9.60 4.34 -2.39
N CYS A 94 8.31 4.22 -2.04
CA CYS A 94 7.45 3.16 -2.59
C CYS A 94 7.36 3.21 -4.12
N ARG A 95 7.29 4.41 -4.70
CA ARG A 95 7.28 4.60 -6.16
C ARG A 95 8.61 4.25 -6.82
N ASP A 96 9.71 4.76 -6.27
CA ASP A 96 11.05 4.63 -6.84
C ASP A 96 11.62 3.22 -6.79
N TYR A 97 11.24 2.45 -5.77
CA TYR A 97 11.69 1.07 -5.59
C TYR A 97 10.73 0.04 -6.20
N LEU A 98 9.59 0.46 -6.75
CA LEU A 98 8.57 -0.32 -7.47
C LEU A 98 7.83 -1.36 -6.62
N ILE A 99 8.45 -1.99 -5.65
CA ILE A 99 7.89 -3.03 -4.79
C ILE A 99 8.12 -2.62 -3.34
N SER A 100 7.07 -2.68 -2.53
CA SER A 100 7.16 -2.44 -1.10
C SER A 100 6.23 -3.38 -0.33
N ILE A 101 6.57 -3.65 0.93
CA ILE A 101 5.72 -4.40 1.86
C ILE A 101 5.16 -3.43 2.89
N LYS A 102 3.84 -3.51 3.12
CA LYS A 102 3.17 -2.65 4.07
C LYS A 102 2.44 -3.45 5.16
N GLY A 103 2.77 -3.15 6.41
CA GLY A 103 2.01 -3.60 7.57
C GLY A 103 0.67 -2.87 7.73
N PRO A 104 -0.13 -3.22 8.74
CA PRO A 104 -1.41 -2.54 9.03
C PRO A 104 -1.18 -1.08 9.42
N LEU A 105 -2.08 -0.18 9.02
CA LEU A 105 -2.04 1.23 9.39
C LEU A 105 -3.36 1.63 10.06
N THR A 106 -3.26 2.27 11.19
CA THR A 106 -4.40 2.87 11.91
C THR A 106 -4.82 4.16 11.23
N THR A 107 -6.11 4.32 10.99
CA THR A 107 -6.68 5.60 10.56
C THR A 107 -7.09 6.37 11.81
N PRO A 108 -6.53 7.56 12.09
CA PRO A 108 -6.95 8.38 13.22
C PRO A 108 -8.44 8.68 13.16
N VAL A 109 -9.14 8.49 14.27
CA VAL A 109 -10.56 8.79 14.38
C VAL A 109 -10.75 10.26 14.77
N GLY A 110 -11.66 10.96 14.07
CA GLY A 110 -12.10 12.32 14.47
C GLY A 110 -11.34 13.50 13.89
N GLY A 111 -10.40 13.29 12.97
CA GLY A 111 -9.58 14.39 12.39
C GLY A 111 -9.83 14.72 10.92
N GLY A 112 -10.87 14.18 10.28
CA GLY A 112 -11.05 14.37 8.81
C GLY A 112 -9.96 13.72 7.95
N ILE A 113 -9.09 12.91 8.57
CA ILE A 113 -7.98 12.24 7.89
C ILE A 113 -8.53 11.03 7.13
N ARG A 114 -8.38 11.04 5.81
CA ARG A 114 -8.67 9.86 4.99
C ARG A 114 -7.79 8.67 5.42
N SER A 115 -8.31 7.47 5.22
CA SER A 115 -7.54 6.25 5.46
C SER A 115 -6.19 6.30 4.76
N LEU A 116 -5.10 6.14 5.52
CA LEU A 116 -3.73 6.10 4.98
C LEU A 116 -3.55 5.01 3.92
N ASN A 117 -4.32 3.91 4.06
CA ASN A 117 -4.32 2.84 3.08
C ASN A 117 -4.93 3.28 1.74
N VAL A 118 -6.00 4.07 1.78
CA VAL A 118 -6.62 4.65 0.58
C VAL A 118 -5.69 5.69 -0.03
N ALA A 119 -5.12 6.57 0.79
CA ALA A 119 -4.17 7.58 0.33
C ALA A 119 -2.97 6.97 -0.43
N LEU A 120 -2.35 5.92 0.10
CA LEU A 120 -1.26 5.22 -0.57
C LEU A 120 -1.68 4.63 -1.92
N ARG A 121 -2.88 4.03 -2.02
CA ARG A 121 -3.38 3.48 -3.28
C ARG A 121 -3.57 4.56 -4.34
N GLN A 122 -4.13 5.70 -3.95
CA GLN A 122 -4.37 6.84 -4.84
C GLN A 122 -3.07 7.55 -5.24
N LEU A 123 -2.19 7.87 -4.27
CA LEU A 123 -0.93 8.56 -4.53
C LEU A 123 0.04 7.76 -5.39
N LEU A 124 -0.02 6.42 -5.31
CA LEU A 124 0.79 5.51 -6.10
C LEU A 124 0.08 5.06 -7.38
N ASP A 125 -1.16 5.49 -7.61
CA ASP A 125 -1.99 5.10 -8.76
C ASP A 125 -2.03 3.58 -8.95
N LEU A 126 -2.33 2.84 -7.86
CA LEU A 126 -2.34 1.39 -7.88
C LEU A 126 -3.58 0.87 -8.61
N TYR A 127 -3.36 0.19 -9.72
CA TYR A 127 -4.41 -0.28 -10.62
C TYR A 127 -5.43 -1.20 -9.95
N VAL A 128 -5.00 -2.18 -9.17
CA VAL A 128 -5.88 -3.20 -8.61
C VAL A 128 -5.41 -3.71 -7.25
N CYS A 129 -6.36 -4.02 -6.36
CA CYS A 129 -6.10 -4.82 -5.17
C CYS A 129 -6.33 -6.30 -5.52
N LEU A 130 -5.26 -6.99 -5.88
CA LEU A 130 -5.29 -8.39 -6.28
C LEU A 130 -5.24 -9.30 -5.05
N ARG A 131 -6.25 -10.15 -4.88
CA ARG A 131 -6.37 -11.02 -3.71
C ARG A 131 -6.61 -12.48 -4.12
N PRO A 132 -5.54 -13.28 -4.27
CA PRO A 132 -5.66 -14.73 -4.41
C PRO A 132 -6.20 -15.34 -3.13
N VAL A 133 -7.22 -16.16 -3.23
CA VAL A 133 -7.87 -16.85 -2.10
C VAL A 133 -7.95 -18.32 -2.42
N ARG A 134 -7.16 -19.13 -1.71
CA ARG A 134 -7.23 -20.58 -1.80
C ARG A 134 -7.00 -21.22 -0.43
N TRP A 135 -7.52 -22.41 -0.26
CA TRP A 135 -7.28 -23.16 0.95
C TRP A 135 -5.95 -23.94 0.87
N PHE A 136 -5.30 -24.10 2.01
CA PHE A 136 -4.10 -24.91 2.17
C PHE A 136 -4.40 -26.11 3.06
N LYS A 137 -4.00 -27.31 2.63
CA LYS A 137 -4.22 -28.55 3.37
C LYS A 137 -3.67 -28.46 4.80
N GLY A 138 -4.51 -28.83 5.77
CA GLY A 138 -4.17 -28.80 7.19
C GLY A 138 -4.57 -27.50 7.92
N VAL A 139 -5.07 -26.48 7.19
CA VAL A 139 -5.57 -25.25 7.81
C VAL A 139 -7.06 -25.40 8.11
N PRO A 140 -7.51 -25.14 9.36
CA PRO A 140 -8.94 -25.12 9.69
C PRO A 140 -9.70 -24.12 8.83
N SER A 141 -10.93 -24.47 8.42
CA SER A 141 -11.77 -23.60 7.61
C SER A 141 -13.24 -23.68 8.04
N PRO A 142 -13.99 -22.57 8.09
CA PRO A 142 -15.43 -22.59 8.34
C PRO A 142 -16.23 -23.04 7.11
N VAL A 143 -15.60 -23.18 5.95
CA VAL A 143 -16.22 -23.61 4.70
C VAL A 143 -16.33 -25.13 4.67
N LYS A 144 -17.48 -25.68 4.21
CA LYS A 144 -17.75 -27.14 4.17
C LYS A 144 -16.82 -27.93 3.23
N ALA A 145 -16.41 -27.33 2.12
CA ALA A 145 -15.54 -27.95 1.11
C ALA A 145 -14.43 -26.96 0.70
N PRO A 146 -13.49 -26.67 1.61
CA PRO A 146 -12.50 -25.63 1.40
C PRO A 146 -11.50 -25.96 0.26
N GLU A 147 -11.30 -27.23 -0.03
CA GLU A 147 -10.45 -27.71 -1.13
C GLU A 147 -10.95 -27.28 -2.52
N LYS A 148 -12.21 -26.85 -2.61
CA LYS A 148 -12.83 -26.30 -3.85
C LYS A 148 -12.63 -24.79 -4.00
N VAL A 149 -12.05 -24.13 -3.01
CA VAL A 149 -11.81 -22.68 -3.04
C VAL A 149 -10.45 -22.40 -3.67
N ASP A 150 -10.46 -21.88 -4.89
CA ASP A 150 -9.31 -21.34 -5.59
C ASP A 150 -9.81 -20.22 -6.52
N MET A 151 -9.74 -18.98 -6.03
CA MET A 151 -10.23 -17.81 -6.73
C MET A 151 -9.29 -16.63 -6.60
N VAL A 152 -9.41 -15.68 -7.53
CA VAL A 152 -8.68 -14.40 -7.46
C VAL A 152 -9.69 -13.27 -7.50
N ILE A 153 -9.68 -12.42 -6.46
CA ILE A 153 -10.54 -11.24 -6.38
C ILE A 153 -9.76 -10.03 -6.89
N PHE A 154 -10.30 -9.37 -7.90
CA PHE A 154 -9.83 -8.09 -8.42
C PHE A 154 -10.70 -7.00 -7.82
N ARG A 155 -10.12 -6.13 -6.96
CA ARG A 155 -10.84 -5.05 -6.32
C ARG A 155 -10.36 -3.71 -6.85
N GLU A 156 -11.29 -2.85 -7.22
CA GLU A 156 -11.05 -1.45 -7.57
C GLU A 156 -10.39 -0.68 -6.42
N ASN A 157 -9.54 0.28 -6.75
CA ASN A 157 -8.79 1.07 -5.77
C ASN A 157 -9.04 2.57 -5.81
N THR A 158 -9.33 3.15 -6.97
CA THR A 158 -9.26 4.60 -7.22
C THR A 158 -10.52 5.19 -7.80
N GLU A 159 -11.40 4.38 -8.33
CA GLU A 159 -12.68 4.78 -8.95
C GLU A 159 -13.87 4.48 -8.04
N ASP A 160 -15.09 4.70 -8.56
CA ASP A 160 -16.37 4.47 -7.88
C ASP A 160 -16.43 5.20 -6.53
N ILE A 161 -16.87 4.54 -5.48
CA ILE A 161 -16.94 5.11 -4.13
C ILE A 161 -15.56 5.52 -3.57
N TYR A 162 -14.48 5.05 -4.15
CA TYR A 162 -13.10 5.39 -3.74
C TYR A 162 -12.57 6.66 -4.43
N ALA A 163 -13.25 7.19 -5.43
CA ALA A 163 -12.87 8.44 -6.11
C ALA A 163 -12.90 9.64 -5.17
N GLY A 164 -13.75 9.59 -4.13
CA GLY A 164 -13.82 10.60 -3.09
C GLY A 164 -14.34 11.94 -3.58
N ILE A 165 -15.27 11.93 -4.55
CA ILE A 165 -16.00 13.12 -4.98
C ILE A 165 -17.12 13.36 -3.96
N GLU A 166 -16.83 14.22 -3.00
CA GLU A 166 -17.72 14.49 -1.87
C GLU A 166 -17.90 15.99 -1.67
N PHE A 167 -19.12 16.41 -1.37
CA PHE A 167 -19.48 17.79 -1.05
C PHE A 167 -20.21 17.79 0.29
N GLU A 168 -19.91 18.76 1.14
CA GLU A 168 -20.67 18.98 2.38
C GLU A 168 -22.13 19.28 2.07
N ALA A 169 -23.03 18.58 2.75
CA ALA A 169 -24.46 18.74 2.55
C ALA A 169 -24.90 20.20 2.79
N GLY A 170 -25.64 20.77 1.84
CA GLY A 170 -26.10 22.17 1.90
C GLY A 170 -25.06 23.22 1.56
N SER A 171 -23.82 22.83 1.22
CA SER A 171 -22.78 23.76 0.75
C SER A 171 -23.13 24.38 -0.61
N ALA A 172 -22.44 25.48 -0.95
CA ALA A 172 -22.58 26.11 -2.27
C ALA A 172 -22.17 25.15 -3.40
N ASP A 173 -21.09 24.37 -3.19
CA ASP A 173 -20.59 23.43 -4.18
C ASP A 173 -21.53 22.23 -4.35
N ALA A 174 -22.13 21.72 -3.27
CA ALA A 174 -23.16 20.68 -3.37
C ALA A 174 -24.37 21.14 -4.19
N ARG A 175 -24.86 22.36 -3.94
CA ARG A 175 -25.96 22.95 -4.73
C ARG A 175 -25.58 23.11 -6.19
N LYS A 176 -24.40 23.69 -6.47
CA LYS A 176 -23.90 23.86 -7.83
C LYS A 176 -23.80 22.53 -8.58
N PHE A 177 -23.29 21.48 -7.93
CA PHE A 177 -23.22 20.14 -8.52
C PHE A 177 -24.61 19.60 -8.85
N LEU A 178 -25.56 19.69 -7.89
CA LEU A 178 -26.94 19.22 -8.09
C LEU A 178 -27.63 19.98 -9.22
N ASP A 179 -27.47 21.29 -9.30
CA ASP A 179 -28.07 22.12 -10.36
C ASP A 179 -27.51 21.74 -11.74
N LEU A 180 -26.20 21.56 -11.86
CA LEU A 180 -25.54 21.11 -13.10
C LEU A 180 -26.03 19.72 -13.50
N PHE A 181 -26.15 18.80 -12.55
CA PHE A 181 -26.63 17.46 -12.81
C PHE A 181 -28.10 17.45 -13.24
N LYS A 182 -28.95 18.16 -12.53
CA LYS A 182 -30.37 18.34 -12.88
C LYS A 182 -30.57 18.94 -14.27
N GLN A 183 -29.76 19.95 -14.60
CA GLN A 183 -29.83 20.64 -15.88
C GLN A 183 -29.43 19.74 -17.06
N ASN A 184 -28.39 18.93 -16.89
CA ASN A 184 -27.84 18.09 -17.96
C ASN A 184 -28.46 16.68 -18.02
N PHE A 185 -28.96 16.16 -16.89
CA PHE A 185 -29.50 14.81 -16.77
C PHE A 185 -30.87 14.79 -16.06
N PRO A 186 -31.89 15.51 -16.58
CA PRO A 186 -33.18 15.67 -15.89
C PRO A 186 -33.92 14.37 -15.64
N LYS A 187 -33.76 13.35 -16.52
CA LYS A 187 -34.41 12.04 -16.36
C LYS A 187 -33.82 11.22 -15.22
N GLN A 188 -32.55 11.35 -14.93
CA GLN A 188 -31.84 10.64 -13.87
C GLN A 188 -32.00 11.33 -12.51
N PHE A 189 -32.45 12.58 -12.52
CA PHE A 189 -32.64 13.39 -11.31
C PHE A 189 -34.07 13.33 -10.73
N ALA A 190 -35.00 12.72 -11.45
CA ALA A 190 -36.42 12.67 -11.09
C ALA A 190 -36.73 11.73 -9.91
#